data_0f0ad490686b286465fcce86f73e745e
#
_entry.id   0f0ad490686b286465fcce86f73e745e
#
_cell.length_a   1.000
_cell.length_b   1.000
_cell.length_c   1.000
_cell.angle_alpha   90.00
_cell.angle_beta   90.00
_cell.angle_gamma   90.00
#
_symmetry.space_group_name_H-M   'P 1'
#
loop_
_entity.id
_entity.type
_entity.pdbx_description
1 polymer ?
#
loop_
_entity_poly.entity_id
_entity_poly.type
_entity_poly.pdbx_seq_one_letter_code
_entity_poly.pdbx_strand_id
1 'polypeptide(L)'
;MGLLLLAVSSLASPSQGGQRRADSELEQREYAITPERQALLNTIRYAEGTWTQGGEGYRTLYGGGRFGSLARHPEIVVQKRYRSAAAGAYQFLPATWSEAAERLQLRSFDPRSQDQAALYLVDRRGVLEQLDRLGLTREVMAVLAREWASFPSLQGGSAYGQPVKTPEELTRFYRDNLASLRG
;
A
#
# COMPACT_ATOMS: atom_id res chain seq x y z
N MET A 1 -53.23 22.76 39.75
CA MET A 1 -53.02 21.47 39.06
C MET A 1 -52.47 21.76 37.69
N GLY A 2 -51.15 21.66 37.55
CA GLY A 2 -50.43 21.90 36.29
C GLY A 2 -49.97 20.58 35.69
N LEU A 3 -50.38 20.30 34.49
CA LEU A 3 -50.01 19.09 33.74
C LEU A 3 -48.68 19.32 33.03
N LEU A 4 -47.68 18.57 33.43
CA LEU A 4 -46.35 18.59 32.81
C LEU A 4 -46.37 17.65 31.57
N LEU A 5 -46.30 18.18 30.32
CA LEU A 5 -46.11 17.40 29.12
C LEU A 5 -44.65 17.09 28.95
N LEU A 6 -44.28 15.79 29.11
CA LEU A 6 -42.95 15.29 28.71
C LEU A 6 -42.93 15.08 27.20
N ALA A 7 -42.13 15.89 26.50
CA ALA A 7 -41.84 15.69 25.08
C ALA A 7 -40.79 14.56 24.96
N VAL A 8 -41.20 13.42 24.43
CA VAL A 8 -40.31 12.31 24.07
C VAL A 8 -39.70 12.64 22.69
N SER A 9 -38.45 13.08 22.68
CA SER A 9 -37.71 13.25 21.44
C SER A 9 -37.38 11.88 20.84
N SER A 10 -38.10 11.50 19.79
CA SER A 10 -37.79 10.33 18.99
C SER A 10 -36.52 10.57 18.20
N LEU A 11 -35.42 9.89 18.55
CA LEU A 11 -34.21 9.82 17.74
C LEU A 11 -34.52 8.98 16.51
N ALA A 12 -34.72 9.62 15.36
CA ALA A 12 -34.87 8.94 14.08
C ALA A 12 -33.58 8.18 13.75
N SER A 13 -33.67 6.86 13.59
CA SER A 13 -32.60 6.04 13.05
C SER A 13 -32.23 6.50 11.64
N PRO A 14 -30.94 6.53 11.25
CA PRO A 14 -30.55 6.92 9.90
C PRO A 14 -31.21 6.00 8.87
N SER A 15 -31.77 6.58 7.81
CA SER A 15 -32.47 5.83 6.78
C SER A 15 -31.51 4.86 6.09
N GLN A 16 -31.96 3.64 5.78
CA GLN A 16 -31.16 2.61 5.07
C GLN A 16 -30.56 3.10 3.74
N GLY A 17 -31.15 4.12 3.12
CA GLY A 17 -30.61 4.77 1.92
C GLY A 17 -29.36 5.61 2.17
N GLY A 18 -29.24 6.24 3.35
CA GLY A 18 -28.03 6.99 3.74
C GLY A 18 -26.86 6.04 4.04
N GLN A 19 -27.14 4.92 4.71
CA GLN A 19 -26.14 3.90 5.01
C GLN A 19 -25.56 3.28 3.72
N ARG A 20 -26.43 2.85 2.78
CA ARG A 20 -26.00 2.26 1.50
C ARG A 20 -25.20 3.23 0.62
N ARG A 21 -25.51 4.55 0.66
CA ARG A 21 -24.69 5.57 -0.04
C ARG A 21 -23.33 5.74 0.62
N ALA A 22 -23.26 5.82 1.95
CA ALA A 22 -22.02 5.90 2.68
C ALA A 22 -21.15 4.64 2.47
N ASP A 23 -21.77 3.45 2.48
CA ASP A 23 -21.08 2.18 2.22
C ASP A 23 -20.56 2.11 0.76
N SER A 24 -21.33 2.60 -0.22
CA SER A 24 -20.90 2.65 -1.63
C SER A 24 -19.81 3.71 -1.89
N GLU A 25 -19.82 4.82 -1.18
CA GLU A 25 -18.76 5.84 -1.24
C GLU A 25 -17.47 5.38 -0.54
N LEU A 26 -17.58 4.51 0.48
CA LEU A 26 -16.45 3.85 1.12
C LEU A 26 -15.87 2.76 0.21
N GLU A 27 -16.70 1.97 -0.48
CA GLU A 27 -16.27 0.98 -1.47
C GLU A 27 -15.57 1.62 -2.69
N GLN A 28 -15.96 2.85 -3.08
CA GLN A 28 -15.30 3.61 -4.16
C GLN A 28 -13.91 4.15 -3.80
N ARG A 29 -13.49 4.04 -2.53
CA ARG A 29 -12.15 4.46 -2.07
C ARG A 29 -11.13 3.33 -2.04
N GLU A 30 -11.56 2.07 -2.14
CA GLU A 30 -10.66 0.94 -2.17
C GLU A 30 -10.25 0.56 -3.59
N TYR A 31 -8.95 0.32 -3.77
CA TYR A 31 -8.41 -0.20 -5.03
C TYR A 31 -8.77 -1.69 -5.16
N ALA A 32 -9.42 -2.08 -6.27
CA ALA A 32 -9.60 -3.49 -6.59
C ALA A 32 -8.23 -4.17 -6.77
N ILE A 33 -8.05 -5.32 -6.17
CA ILE A 33 -6.82 -6.12 -6.31
C ILE A 33 -7.00 -7.07 -7.50
N THR A 34 -6.66 -6.59 -8.69
CA THR A 34 -6.62 -7.41 -9.91
C THR A 34 -5.35 -8.28 -9.94
N PRO A 35 -5.26 -9.32 -10.78
CA PRO A 35 -4.03 -10.09 -10.94
C PRO A 35 -2.81 -9.22 -11.29
N GLU A 36 -2.96 -8.19 -12.13
CA GLU A 36 -1.91 -7.25 -12.51
C GLU A 36 -1.40 -6.45 -11.32
N ARG A 37 -2.33 -5.92 -10.53
CA ARG A 37 -2.02 -5.13 -9.34
C ARG A 37 -1.41 -6.01 -8.24
N GLN A 38 -1.92 -7.23 -8.05
CA GLN A 38 -1.34 -8.18 -7.11
C GLN A 38 0.10 -8.57 -7.52
N ALA A 39 0.33 -8.80 -8.82
CA ALA A 39 1.68 -9.09 -9.33
C ALA A 39 2.63 -7.90 -9.11
N LEU A 40 2.16 -6.65 -9.26
CA LEU A 40 2.94 -5.46 -8.92
C LEU A 40 3.25 -5.40 -7.42
N LEU A 41 2.25 -5.58 -6.56
CA LEU A 41 2.43 -5.59 -5.10
C LEU A 41 3.48 -6.63 -4.68
N ASN A 42 3.41 -7.83 -5.23
CA ASN A 42 4.42 -8.87 -5.01
C ASN A 42 5.81 -8.44 -5.52
N THR A 43 5.88 -7.74 -6.65
CA THR A 43 7.14 -7.26 -7.23
C THR A 43 7.76 -6.15 -6.39
N ILE A 44 6.96 -5.23 -5.83
CA ILE A 44 7.46 -4.21 -4.89
C ILE A 44 8.05 -4.91 -3.65
N ARG A 45 7.33 -5.87 -3.07
CA ARG A 45 7.81 -6.66 -1.93
C ARG A 45 9.10 -7.42 -2.25
N TYR A 46 9.21 -7.96 -3.47
CA TYR A 46 10.43 -8.60 -3.94
C TYR A 46 11.60 -7.62 -4.04
N ALA A 47 11.37 -6.45 -4.58
CA ALA A 47 12.37 -5.39 -4.67
C ALA A 47 12.82 -4.91 -3.27
N GLU A 48 11.88 -4.75 -2.33
CA GLU A 48 12.13 -4.33 -0.94
C GLU A 48 12.69 -5.46 -0.05
N GLY A 49 12.79 -6.71 -0.57
CA GLY A 49 13.34 -7.85 0.18
C GLY A 49 12.40 -8.43 1.22
N THR A 50 11.10 -8.12 1.16
CA THR A 50 10.09 -8.62 2.10
C THR A 50 9.25 -9.78 1.55
N TRP A 51 9.38 -10.10 0.25
CA TRP A 51 8.60 -11.14 -0.43
C TRP A 51 8.82 -12.54 0.14
N THR A 52 10.08 -12.95 0.33
CA THR A 52 10.44 -14.29 0.81
C THR A 52 9.97 -14.58 2.23
N GLN A 53 9.52 -13.58 2.95
CA GLN A 53 9.03 -13.71 4.32
C GLN A 53 7.52 -14.02 4.38
N GLY A 54 6.85 -14.18 3.23
CA GLY A 54 5.42 -14.46 3.16
C GLY A 54 4.59 -13.39 3.90
N GLY A 55 3.64 -13.81 4.73
CA GLY A 55 2.82 -12.90 5.55
C GLY A 55 3.62 -12.11 6.58
N GLU A 56 4.75 -12.63 7.03
CA GLU A 56 5.63 -11.93 7.98
C GLU A 56 6.34 -10.71 7.37
N GLY A 57 6.41 -10.60 6.03
CA GLY A 57 6.92 -9.41 5.34
C GLY A 57 6.19 -8.14 5.75
N TYR A 58 4.90 -8.22 6.09
CA TYR A 58 4.10 -7.08 6.56
C TYR A 58 4.51 -6.57 7.95
N ARG A 59 5.36 -7.30 8.67
CA ARG A 59 5.90 -6.95 9.99
C ARG A 59 7.39 -6.67 9.98
N THR A 60 7.96 -6.36 8.81
CA THR A 60 9.39 -6.15 8.64
C THR A 60 9.77 -4.70 8.87
N LEU A 61 10.76 -4.44 9.74
CA LEU A 61 11.41 -3.14 9.90
C LEU A 61 12.54 -2.98 8.87
N TYR A 62 12.97 -1.74 8.63
CA TYR A 62 14.19 -1.47 7.89
C TYR A 62 15.35 -2.32 8.41
N GLY A 63 16.06 -2.97 7.50
CA GLY A 63 17.18 -3.85 7.85
C GLY A 63 16.79 -5.24 8.38
N GLY A 64 15.53 -5.65 8.23
CA GLY A 64 15.07 -7.05 8.41
C GLY A 64 14.59 -7.42 9.81
N GLY A 65 14.61 -6.47 10.77
CA GLY A 65 14.00 -6.69 12.09
C GLY A 65 12.47 -6.83 12.00
N ARG A 66 11.83 -7.22 13.09
CA ARG A 66 10.37 -7.41 13.14
C ARG A 66 9.72 -6.57 14.23
N PHE A 67 8.43 -6.26 14.05
CA PHE A 67 7.60 -5.61 15.06
C PHE A 67 6.32 -6.42 15.32
N GLY A 68 5.74 -6.25 16.51
CA GLY A 68 4.65 -7.11 16.98
C GLY A 68 3.26 -6.68 16.53
N SER A 69 2.92 -5.39 16.65
CA SER A 69 1.54 -4.90 16.46
C SER A 69 1.33 -4.30 15.07
N LEU A 70 0.25 -4.69 14.40
CA LEU A 70 -0.24 -4.09 13.16
C LEU A 70 -1.35 -3.05 13.39
N ALA A 71 -1.60 -2.64 14.64
CA ALA A 71 -2.62 -1.64 14.91
C ALA A 71 -2.29 -0.26 14.29
N ARG A 72 -0.99 0.05 14.14
CA ARG A 72 -0.50 1.29 13.52
C ARG A 72 0.92 1.09 12.99
N HIS A 73 1.39 2.02 12.15
CA HIS A 73 2.80 2.05 11.74
C HIS A 73 3.70 2.10 12.99
N PRO A 74 4.76 1.25 13.07
CA PRO A 74 5.54 1.12 14.31
C PRO A 74 6.40 2.34 14.65
N GLU A 75 6.78 3.16 13.66
CA GLU A 75 7.63 4.36 13.79
C GLU A 75 8.98 4.08 14.47
N ILE A 76 9.44 2.83 14.44
CA ILE A 76 10.68 2.40 15.06
C ILE A 76 11.84 2.77 14.14
N VAL A 77 12.72 3.66 14.63
CA VAL A 77 13.94 4.05 13.93
C VAL A 77 15.01 2.99 14.12
N VAL A 78 15.48 2.43 13.01
CA VAL A 78 16.58 1.47 12.98
C VAL A 78 17.81 2.13 12.38
N GLN A 79 18.97 1.98 13.06
CA GLN A 79 20.27 2.44 12.59
C GLN A 79 21.02 1.26 11.98
N LYS A 80 21.22 1.30 10.66
CA LYS A 80 22.07 0.38 9.89
C LYS A 80 23.02 1.21 9.02
N ARG A 81 23.10 0.91 7.71
CA ARG A 81 23.83 1.76 6.75
C ARG A 81 23.26 3.19 6.74
N TYR A 82 21.94 3.30 6.88
CA TYR A 82 21.21 4.56 7.05
C TYR A 82 20.34 4.49 8.30
N ARG A 83 19.89 5.64 8.76
CA ARG A 83 18.86 5.75 9.80
C ARG A 83 17.51 5.82 9.13
N SER A 84 16.61 4.85 9.41
CA SER A 84 15.30 4.78 8.78
C SER A 84 14.26 4.21 9.72
N ALA A 85 13.04 4.71 9.62
CA ALA A 85 11.85 4.14 10.24
C ALA A 85 10.93 3.44 9.22
N ALA A 86 11.47 3.04 8.07
CA ALA A 86 10.72 2.29 7.07
C ALA A 86 10.23 0.95 7.63
N ALA A 87 8.96 0.61 7.38
CA ALA A 87 8.32 -0.58 7.92
C ALA A 87 7.27 -1.18 6.97
N GLY A 88 6.95 -2.45 7.23
CA GLY A 88 5.96 -3.22 6.51
C GLY A 88 6.46 -3.82 5.21
N ALA A 89 5.54 -4.45 4.48
CA ALA A 89 5.83 -5.18 3.25
C ALA A 89 6.37 -4.26 2.13
N TYR A 90 6.02 -2.99 2.16
CA TYR A 90 6.38 -1.97 1.18
C TYR A 90 7.36 -0.93 1.74
N GLN A 91 7.90 -1.16 2.92
CA GLN A 91 8.88 -0.29 3.58
C GLN A 91 8.43 1.19 3.63
N PHE A 92 7.18 1.42 4.05
CA PHE A 92 6.64 2.77 4.21
C PHE A 92 7.42 3.58 5.25
N LEU A 93 7.76 4.81 4.90
CA LEU A 93 8.16 5.80 5.90
C LEU A 93 6.92 6.30 6.67
N PRO A 94 7.07 6.73 7.95
CA PRO A 94 5.92 7.20 8.76
C PRO A 94 5.07 8.27 8.08
N ALA A 95 5.69 9.30 7.48
CA ALA A 95 4.99 10.37 6.80
C ALA A 95 4.22 9.89 5.56
N THR A 96 4.84 9.01 4.75
CA THR A 96 4.19 8.42 3.56
C THR A 96 3.01 7.54 3.95
N TRP A 97 3.17 6.75 5.02
CA TRP A 97 2.07 5.96 5.57
C TRP A 97 0.93 6.85 6.08
N SER A 98 1.25 7.88 6.87
CA SER A 98 0.24 8.79 7.43
C SER A 98 -0.59 9.46 6.33
N GLU A 99 0.06 9.95 5.27
CA GLU A 99 -0.62 10.54 4.10
C GLU A 99 -1.59 9.54 3.44
N ALA A 100 -1.11 8.32 3.15
CA ALA A 100 -1.94 7.29 2.52
C ALA A 100 -3.10 6.86 3.44
N ALA A 101 -2.82 6.68 4.73
CA ALA A 101 -3.81 6.26 5.73
C ALA A 101 -4.91 7.33 5.90
N GLU A 102 -4.56 8.61 5.95
CA GLU A 102 -5.52 9.70 6.00
C GLU A 102 -6.37 9.75 4.73
N ARG A 103 -5.73 9.65 3.56
CA ARG A 103 -6.40 9.74 2.26
C ARG A 103 -7.40 8.62 2.03
N LEU A 104 -7.06 7.40 2.45
CA LEU A 104 -7.87 6.19 2.29
C LEU A 104 -8.68 5.84 3.55
N GLN A 105 -8.56 6.63 4.63
CA GLN A 105 -9.20 6.36 5.92
C GLN A 105 -8.84 4.98 6.52
N LEU A 106 -7.58 4.55 6.34
CA LEU A 106 -7.08 3.29 6.89
C LEU A 106 -6.92 3.40 8.41
N ARG A 107 -7.42 2.40 9.14
CA ARG A 107 -7.44 2.42 10.62
C ARG A 107 -6.36 1.57 11.27
N SER A 108 -5.66 0.76 10.49
CA SER A 108 -4.64 -0.16 10.98
C SER A 108 -3.52 -0.30 9.94
N PHE A 109 -2.38 -0.81 10.37
CA PHE A 109 -1.23 -1.14 9.52
C PHE A 109 -1.26 -2.61 9.10
N ASP A 110 -2.44 -3.23 8.96
CA ASP A 110 -2.61 -4.61 8.55
C ASP A 110 -2.24 -4.84 7.07
N PRO A 111 -2.12 -6.10 6.62
CA PRO A 111 -1.74 -6.42 5.24
C PRO A 111 -2.62 -5.75 4.19
N ARG A 112 -3.96 -5.77 4.35
CA ARG A 112 -4.89 -5.15 3.41
C ARG A 112 -4.68 -3.64 3.33
N SER A 113 -4.54 -2.98 4.48
CA SER A 113 -4.28 -1.55 4.55
C SER A 113 -2.95 -1.18 3.90
N GLN A 114 -1.90 -1.98 4.10
CA GLN A 114 -0.61 -1.77 3.44
C GLN A 114 -0.71 -1.95 1.93
N ASP A 115 -1.45 -2.96 1.43
CA ASP A 115 -1.67 -3.18 0.00
C ASP A 115 -2.42 -1.98 -0.62
N GLN A 116 -3.47 -1.49 0.02
CA GLN A 116 -4.23 -0.32 -0.41
C GLN A 116 -3.35 0.94 -0.45
N ALA A 117 -2.55 1.17 0.58
CA ALA A 117 -1.62 2.29 0.62
C ALA A 117 -0.56 2.21 -0.49
N ALA A 118 -0.05 1.02 -0.81
CA ALA A 118 0.89 0.85 -1.91
C ALA A 118 0.24 1.16 -3.27
N LEU A 119 -1.00 0.71 -3.52
CA LEU A 119 -1.73 1.05 -4.74
C LEU A 119 -2.06 2.55 -4.83
N TYR A 120 -2.38 3.19 -3.71
CA TYR A 120 -2.54 4.65 -3.66
C TYR A 120 -1.26 5.37 -4.11
N LEU A 121 -0.08 4.92 -3.69
CA LEU A 121 1.17 5.53 -4.14
C LEU A 121 1.39 5.34 -5.65
N VAL A 122 1.05 4.18 -6.19
CA VAL A 122 1.12 3.92 -7.65
C VAL A 122 0.17 4.84 -8.41
N ASP A 123 -1.07 4.98 -7.94
CA ASP A 123 -2.10 5.84 -8.54
C ASP A 123 -1.72 7.31 -8.43
N ARG A 124 -1.25 7.77 -7.27
CA ARG A 124 -0.72 9.12 -7.06
C ARG A 124 0.39 9.50 -8.05
N ARG A 125 1.18 8.52 -8.50
CA ARG A 125 2.20 8.70 -9.55
C ARG A 125 1.62 8.67 -10.97
N GLY A 126 0.32 8.44 -11.13
CA GLY A 126 -0.37 8.46 -12.41
C GLY A 126 -0.04 7.28 -13.32
N VAL A 127 0.45 6.15 -12.78
CA VAL A 127 0.85 4.98 -13.59
C VAL A 127 -0.01 3.74 -13.35
N LEU A 128 -1.05 3.83 -12.51
CA LEU A 128 -1.91 2.68 -12.21
C LEU A 128 -2.66 2.17 -13.46
N GLU A 129 -3.28 3.05 -14.23
CA GLU A 129 -3.95 2.68 -15.47
C GLU A 129 -2.98 2.14 -16.54
N GLN A 130 -1.75 2.68 -16.59
CA GLN A 130 -0.73 2.18 -17.49
C GLN A 130 -0.30 0.76 -17.11
N LEU A 131 -0.14 0.49 -15.81
CA LEU A 131 0.11 -0.85 -15.28
C LEU A 131 -1.00 -1.83 -15.67
N ASP A 132 -2.27 -1.44 -15.46
CA ASP A 132 -3.43 -2.29 -15.75
C ASP A 132 -3.50 -2.68 -17.23
N ARG A 133 -3.09 -1.80 -18.15
CA ARG A 133 -3.12 -2.03 -19.59
C ARG A 133 -1.89 -2.72 -20.15
N LEU A 134 -0.71 -2.34 -19.68
CA LEU A 134 0.58 -2.71 -20.30
C LEU A 134 1.45 -3.59 -19.40
N GLY A 135 1.05 -3.77 -18.13
CA GLY A 135 1.86 -4.42 -17.13
C GLY A 135 3.05 -3.57 -16.67
N LEU A 136 4.02 -4.20 -16.01
CA LEU A 136 5.18 -3.53 -15.46
C LEU A 136 6.23 -3.24 -16.55
N THR A 137 6.16 -2.05 -17.14
CA THR A 137 7.12 -1.55 -18.13
C THR A 137 8.29 -0.82 -17.47
N ARG A 138 9.36 -0.52 -18.24
CA ARG A 138 10.50 0.27 -17.75
C ARG A 138 10.09 1.68 -17.32
N GLU A 139 9.14 2.29 -18.03
CA GLU A 139 8.61 3.62 -17.71
C GLU A 139 7.86 3.60 -16.38
N VAL A 140 7.00 2.59 -16.17
CA VAL A 140 6.31 2.40 -14.88
C VAL A 140 7.33 2.22 -13.76
N MET A 141 8.34 1.37 -13.93
CA MET A 141 9.40 1.17 -12.93
C MET A 141 10.12 2.48 -12.59
N ALA A 142 10.49 3.27 -13.60
CA ALA A 142 11.22 4.52 -13.41
C ALA A 142 10.39 5.59 -12.66
N VAL A 143 9.08 5.62 -12.88
CA VAL A 143 8.16 6.47 -12.12
C VAL A 143 8.06 5.99 -10.67
N LEU A 144 7.93 4.67 -10.46
CA LEU A 144 7.83 4.07 -9.14
C LEU A 144 9.14 4.14 -8.34
N ALA A 145 10.30 4.31 -8.98
CA ALA A 145 11.57 4.56 -8.32
C ALA A 145 11.58 5.84 -7.44
N ARG A 146 10.61 6.73 -7.63
CA ARG A 146 10.39 7.90 -6.78
C ARG A 146 9.72 7.55 -5.44
N GLU A 147 9.04 6.41 -5.37
CA GLU A 147 8.43 5.89 -4.13
C GLU A 147 9.31 4.81 -3.50
N TRP A 148 9.84 3.91 -4.32
CA TRP A 148 10.65 2.78 -3.89
C TRP A 148 12.04 2.84 -4.52
N ALA A 149 13.02 3.24 -3.73
CA ALA A 149 14.41 3.39 -4.16
C ALA A 149 15.05 2.08 -4.66
N SER A 150 14.42 0.95 -4.39
CA SER A 150 14.77 -0.38 -4.90
C SER A 150 14.41 -0.61 -6.37
N PHE A 151 13.57 0.26 -6.96
CA PHE A 151 13.26 0.23 -8.38
C PHE A 151 14.31 0.96 -9.21
N PRO A 152 14.60 0.48 -10.43
CA PRO A 152 15.57 1.10 -11.31
C PRO A 152 15.02 2.38 -11.97
N SER A 153 15.89 3.35 -12.19
CA SER A 153 15.64 4.49 -13.08
C SER A 153 15.58 4.06 -14.54
N LEU A 154 15.21 4.97 -15.47
CA LEU A 154 15.27 4.69 -16.92
C LEU A 154 16.66 4.29 -17.41
N GLN A 155 17.71 4.81 -16.76
CA GLN A 155 19.09 4.47 -17.05
C GLN A 155 19.55 3.14 -16.40
N GLY A 156 18.67 2.46 -15.66
CA GLY A 156 18.92 1.16 -15.05
C GLY A 156 19.61 1.19 -13.69
N GLY A 157 20.03 2.36 -13.21
CA GLY A 157 20.64 2.54 -11.90
C GLY A 157 19.64 2.97 -10.83
N SER A 158 20.08 2.98 -9.55
CA SER A 158 19.32 3.56 -8.45
C SER A 158 19.28 5.07 -8.53
N ALA A 159 18.12 5.67 -8.25
CA ALA A 159 18.01 7.12 -8.06
C ALA A 159 18.83 7.63 -6.84
N TYR A 160 19.23 6.74 -5.93
CA TYR A 160 19.88 7.06 -4.64
C TYR A 160 21.20 6.32 -4.40
N GLY A 161 21.81 5.71 -5.45
CA GLY A 161 23.07 4.98 -5.34
C GLY A 161 23.01 3.68 -4.51
N GLN A 162 21.83 3.11 -4.32
CA GLN A 162 21.65 1.83 -3.63
C GLN A 162 21.69 0.66 -4.64
N PRO A 163 22.04 -0.57 -4.21
CA PRO A 163 21.86 -1.75 -5.05
C PRO A 163 20.36 -1.90 -5.39
N VAL A 164 20.07 -1.99 -6.68
CA VAL A 164 18.70 -2.23 -7.18
C VAL A 164 18.69 -3.51 -8.00
N LYS A 165 17.52 -4.11 -8.09
CA LYS A 165 17.27 -5.20 -9.04
C LYS A 165 17.23 -4.66 -10.46
N THR A 166 17.64 -5.49 -11.43
CA THR A 166 17.61 -5.03 -12.83
C THR A 166 16.16 -4.95 -13.34
N PRO A 167 15.88 -4.08 -14.34
CA PRO A 167 14.56 -4.04 -14.97
C PRO A 167 14.12 -5.41 -15.51
N GLU A 168 15.06 -6.19 -16.06
CA GLU A 168 14.82 -7.52 -16.60
C GLU A 168 14.42 -8.52 -15.50
N GLU A 169 15.10 -8.45 -14.35
CA GLU A 169 14.79 -9.28 -13.17
C GLU A 169 13.39 -8.97 -12.65
N LEU A 170 13.05 -7.70 -12.46
CA LEU A 170 11.73 -7.28 -11.98
C LEU A 170 10.62 -7.60 -12.98
N THR A 171 10.86 -7.42 -14.29
CA THR A 171 9.89 -7.77 -15.34
C THR A 171 9.61 -9.27 -15.35
N ARG A 172 10.66 -10.10 -15.23
CA ARG A 172 10.50 -11.55 -15.16
C ARG A 172 9.70 -11.96 -13.93
N PHE A 173 10.09 -11.46 -12.75
CA PHE A 173 9.37 -11.74 -11.50
C PHE A 173 7.89 -11.36 -11.58
N TYR A 174 7.59 -10.16 -12.11
CA TYR A 174 6.22 -9.70 -12.32
C TYR A 174 5.42 -10.65 -13.23
N ARG A 175 6.00 -11.03 -14.38
CA ARG A 175 5.33 -11.92 -15.36
C ARG A 175 5.07 -13.30 -14.78
N ASP A 176 6.03 -13.87 -14.07
CA ASP A 176 5.90 -15.19 -13.45
C ASP A 176 4.79 -15.18 -12.39
N ASN A 177 4.74 -14.14 -11.55
CA ASN A 177 3.65 -13.93 -10.59
C ASN A 177 2.30 -13.75 -11.27
N LEU A 178 2.23 -12.91 -12.31
CA LEU A 178 0.99 -12.67 -13.04
C LEU A 178 0.46 -13.95 -13.69
N ALA A 179 1.34 -14.75 -14.29
CA ALA A 179 0.96 -16.05 -14.86
C ALA A 179 0.40 -16.98 -13.78
N SER A 180 1.04 -17.05 -12.62
CA SER A 180 0.57 -17.86 -11.48
C SER A 180 -0.77 -17.40 -10.89
N LEU A 181 -1.08 -16.10 -10.96
CA LEU A 181 -2.33 -15.53 -10.46
C LEU A 181 -3.51 -15.72 -11.43
N ARG A 182 -3.22 -15.98 -12.71
CA ARG A 182 -4.23 -16.17 -13.76
C ARG A 182 -4.51 -17.64 -14.11
N GLY A 183 -3.61 -18.54 -13.71
CA GLY A 183 -3.68 -20.00 -13.97
C GLY A 183 -4.42 -20.73 -12.94
#